data_1824517233979f6dda3b4cf35acc0e86
#
_entry.id   1824517233979f6dda3b4cf35acc0e86
#
_cell.length_a   1.000
_cell.length_b   1.000
_cell.length_c   1.000
_cell.angle_alpha   90.00
_cell.angle_beta   90.00
_cell.angle_gamma   90.00
#
_symmetry.space_group_name_H-M   'P 1'
#
loop_
_entity.id
_entity.type
_entity.pdbx_description
1 polymer ?
#
loop_
_entity_poly.entity_id
_entity_poly.type
_entity_poly.pdbx_seq_one_letter_code
_entity_poly.pdbx_strand_id
1 'polypeptide(L)'
;MDTPESVTPAVAEPGPGETVANESHYHSKKDRIFVRAIQGAYSLKDELVRLRAMPRVRKGSEIKFNDGPQAYSRHYVEPKDGITQTFHLHLEEYGPGGKSQKHGHVNEAAFYILDGEGYEVHDGIRYDWKAGDIAIVHNNCVHQHFNASATRPARALVIKTKPMYMFMNMLFQKQVEPRPSEPAPGAEWFKAREGEDDFNHESD
;
A
#
# COMPACT_ATOMS: atom_id res chain seq x y z
N MET A 1 -20.45 -48.08 -26.39
CA MET A 1 -19.66 -46.84 -26.43
C MET A 1 -19.58 -46.37 -25.00
N ASP A 2 -18.50 -46.79 -24.32
CA ASP A 2 -18.30 -46.48 -22.92
C ASP A 2 -17.75 -45.07 -22.82
N THR A 3 -18.42 -44.23 -22.07
CA THR A 3 -17.92 -42.90 -21.67
C THR A 3 -16.77 -43.09 -20.70
N PRO A 4 -15.61 -42.45 -20.88
CA PRO A 4 -14.53 -42.57 -19.92
C PRO A 4 -14.93 -41.89 -18.60
N GLU A 5 -14.85 -42.64 -17.50
CA GLU A 5 -14.95 -42.12 -16.17
C GLU A 5 -13.91 -41.01 -15.97
N SER A 6 -14.36 -39.82 -15.58
CA SER A 6 -13.48 -38.73 -15.18
C SER A 6 -12.78 -39.08 -13.89
N VAL A 7 -11.55 -39.52 -13.97
CA VAL A 7 -10.69 -39.71 -12.81
C VAL A 7 -10.37 -38.32 -12.24
N THR A 8 -11.07 -37.94 -11.20
CA THR A 8 -10.68 -36.78 -10.39
C THR A 8 -9.34 -37.12 -9.74
N PRO A 9 -8.25 -36.39 -10.00
CA PRO A 9 -7.00 -36.66 -9.30
C PRO A 9 -7.20 -36.48 -7.81
N ALA A 10 -6.88 -37.50 -7.04
CA ALA A 10 -6.88 -37.45 -5.60
C ALA A 10 -5.94 -36.30 -5.17
N VAL A 11 -6.51 -35.34 -4.44
CA VAL A 11 -5.71 -34.32 -3.76
C VAL A 11 -4.88 -35.07 -2.72
N ALA A 12 -3.55 -35.11 -2.90
CA ALA A 12 -2.66 -35.73 -1.95
C ALA A 12 -2.88 -35.08 -0.57
N GLU A 13 -3.03 -35.92 0.46
CA GLU A 13 -3.10 -35.42 1.81
C GLU A 13 -1.79 -34.71 2.18
N PRO A 14 -1.85 -33.58 2.89
CA PRO A 14 -0.66 -32.83 3.28
C PRO A 14 0.23 -33.70 4.15
N GLY A 15 1.54 -33.72 3.84
CA GLY A 15 2.53 -34.43 4.63
C GLY A 15 2.75 -33.78 6.02
N PRO A 16 3.35 -34.52 6.97
CA PRO A 16 3.63 -33.97 8.29
C PRO A 16 4.59 -32.77 8.19
N GLY A 17 4.10 -31.59 8.57
CA GLY A 17 4.80 -30.31 8.48
C GLY A 17 4.35 -29.38 7.34
N GLU A 18 3.51 -29.85 6.43
CA GLU A 18 2.74 -28.96 5.56
C GLU A 18 1.70 -28.25 6.39
N THR A 19 1.91 -26.95 6.56
CA THR A 19 0.95 -26.14 7.27
C THR A 19 -0.40 -26.21 6.54
N VAL A 20 -1.44 -26.41 7.31
CA VAL A 20 -2.87 -26.39 6.99
C VAL A 20 -3.31 -25.12 6.22
N ALA A 21 -2.38 -24.35 5.73
CA ALA A 21 -2.60 -23.18 4.88
C ALA A 21 -3.35 -23.49 3.57
N ASN A 22 -3.47 -24.78 3.22
CA ASN A 22 -4.30 -25.24 2.12
C ASN A 22 -5.73 -25.54 2.53
N GLU A 23 -6.00 -25.72 3.81
CA GLU A 23 -7.35 -25.77 4.33
C GLU A 23 -7.88 -24.35 4.53
N SER A 24 -8.12 -23.65 3.44
CA SER A 24 -8.97 -22.50 3.58
C SER A 24 -10.31 -23.01 4.15
N HIS A 25 -10.89 -22.27 5.04
CA HIS A 25 -12.20 -22.47 5.62
C HIS A 25 -13.29 -22.89 4.61
N TYR A 26 -13.04 -22.62 3.36
CA TYR A 26 -13.91 -22.92 2.23
C TYR A 26 -13.84 -24.37 1.74
N HIS A 27 -12.81 -25.12 2.12
CA HIS A 27 -12.59 -26.46 1.59
C HIS A 27 -13.12 -27.56 2.48
N SER A 28 -13.29 -27.29 3.74
CA SER A 28 -13.65 -28.27 4.73
C SER A 28 -15.17 -28.42 4.97
N LYS A 29 -16.00 -27.56 4.37
CA LYS A 29 -17.46 -27.62 4.59
C LYS A 29 -18.17 -28.10 3.33
N LYS A 30 -18.60 -29.36 3.38
CA LYS A 30 -19.37 -30.04 2.31
C LYS A 30 -20.68 -29.35 1.93
N ASP A 31 -21.20 -28.50 2.79
CA ASP A 31 -22.55 -27.91 2.67
C ASP A 31 -22.55 -26.49 2.14
N ARG A 32 -21.43 -26.01 1.57
CA ARG A 32 -21.39 -24.69 0.99
C ARG A 32 -21.96 -24.65 -0.40
N ILE A 33 -22.84 -23.68 -0.63
CA ILE A 33 -23.42 -23.35 -1.94
C ILE A 33 -22.34 -22.95 -2.94
N PHE A 34 -21.25 -22.31 -2.47
CA PHE A 34 -20.11 -21.91 -3.31
C PHE A 34 -19.07 -23.02 -3.32
N VAL A 35 -19.10 -23.82 -4.34
CA VAL A 35 -18.01 -24.70 -4.68
C VAL A 35 -16.85 -23.83 -5.21
N ARG A 36 -15.63 -24.31 -5.08
CA ARG A 36 -14.51 -23.68 -5.79
C ARG A 36 -14.85 -23.55 -7.25
N ALA A 37 -15.09 -22.31 -7.68
CA ALA A 37 -15.30 -22.01 -9.08
C ALA A 37 -14.04 -22.14 -9.94
N ILE A 38 -12.87 -22.35 -9.30
CA ILE A 38 -11.55 -22.29 -9.95
C ILE A 38 -10.81 -23.62 -9.83
N GLN A 39 -11.39 -24.66 -10.42
CA GLN A 39 -10.72 -25.95 -10.65
C GLN A 39 -10.36 -26.12 -12.12
N GLY A 40 -9.38 -26.97 -12.43
CA GLY A 40 -8.94 -27.23 -13.78
C GLY A 40 -8.26 -26.01 -14.42
N ALA A 41 -8.69 -25.65 -15.63
CA ALA A 41 -8.07 -24.55 -16.41
C ALA A 41 -8.15 -23.16 -15.75
N TYR A 42 -9.06 -22.99 -14.79
CA TYR A 42 -9.23 -21.74 -14.03
C TYR A 42 -8.63 -21.82 -12.63
N SER A 43 -7.83 -22.83 -12.34
CA SER A 43 -7.19 -22.98 -11.03
C SER A 43 -6.15 -21.90 -10.81
N LEU A 44 -6.22 -21.22 -9.65
CA LEU A 44 -5.21 -20.28 -9.17
C LEU A 44 -4.19 -20.94 -8.23
N LYS A 45 -4.06 -22.27 -8.26
CA LYS A 45 -3.17 -23.03 -7.38
C LYS A 45 -1.72 -22.55 -7.51
N ASP A 46 -1.24 -22.38 -8.73
CA ASP A 46 0.15 -21.95 -8.99
C ASP A 46 0.38 -20.52 -8.51
N GLU A 47 -0.61 -19.64 -8.67
CA GLU A 47 -0.55 -18.28 -8.14
C GLU A 47 -0.52 -18.27 -6.60
N LEU A 48 -1.26 -19.13 -5.94
CA LEU A 48 -1.20 -19.28 -4.49
C LEU A 48 0.16 -19.78 -4.02
N VAL A 49 0.76 -20.73 -4.73
CA VAL A 49 2.13 -21.20 -4.45
C VAL A 49 3.11 -20.05 -4.59
N ARG A 50 3.03 -19.30 -5.69
CA ARG A 50 3.86 -18.10 -5.92
C ARG A 50 3.74 -17.09 -4.79
N LEU A 51 2.51 -16.71 -4.40
CA LEU A 51 2.26 -15.73 -3.34
C LEU A 51 2.82 -16.20 -1.99
N ARG A 52 2.72 -17.51 -1.70
CA ARG A 52 3.27 -18.06 -0.46
C ARG A 52 4.80 -18.08 -0.43
N ALA A 53 5.44 -18.14 -1.57
CA ALA A 53 6.89 -18.05 -1.70
C ALA A 53 7.43 -16.62 -1.61
N MET A 54 6.55 -15.61 -1.70
CA MET A 54 6.96 -14.22 -1.61
C MET A 54 7.42 -13.85 -0.19
N PRO A 55 8.33 -12.85 -0.06
CA PRO A 55 8.82 -12.40 1.24
C PRO A 55 7.69 -12.00 2.20
N ARG A 56 7.77 -12.46 3.44
CA ARG A 56 6.84 -12.07 4.52
C ARG A 56 7.29 -10.83 5.27
N VAL A 57 8.56 -10.51 5.14
CA VAL A 57 9.17 -9.31 5.74
C VAL A 57 9.96 -8.60 4.65
N ARG A 58 9.77 -7.32 4.52
CA ARG A 58 10.62 -6.43 3.71
C ARG A 58 11.33 -5.48 4.65
N LYS A 59 12.64 -5.41 4.54
CA LYS A 59 13.45 -4.53 5.36
C LYS A 59 13.36 -3.10 4.83
N GLY A 60 12.93 -2.17 5.67
CA GLY A 60 12.82 -0.76 5.32
C GLY A 60 14.17 -0.18 4.86
N SER A 61 15.27 -0.56 5.52
CA SER A 61 16.63 -0.15 5.18
C SER A 61 17.09 -0.54 3.76
N GLU A 62 16.45 -1.54 3.14
CA GLU A 62 16.75 -1.98 1.78
C GLU A 62 15.94 -1.21 0.71
N ILE A 63 15.00 -0.38 1.12
CA ILE A 63 14.09 0.33 0.23
C ILE A 63 14.40 1.83 0.30
N LYS A 64 14.86 2.37 -0.80
CA LYS A 64 15.23 3.79 -0.88
C LYS A 64 14.01 4.70 -0.94
N PHE A 65 14.18 5.89 -0.44
CA PHE A 65 13.26 6.98 -0.74
C PHE A 65 13.40 7.41 -2.21
N ASN A 66 12.29 7.78 -2.77
CA ASN A 66 12.17 8.35 -4.10
C ASN A 66 11.51 9.72 -3.99
N ASP A 67 11.47 10.44 -5.13
CA ASP A 67 10.85 11.75 -5.24
C ASP A 67 11.68 12.87 -4.58
N GLY A 68 11.04 13.84 -3.92
CA GLY A 68 11.67 15.06 -3.37
C GLY A 68 11.38 16.27 -4.24
N PRO A 69 11.96 17.46 -3.91
CA PRO A 69 12.69 17.74 -2.68
C PRO A 69 11.83 18.11 -1.47
N GLN A 70 10.51 18.36 -1.65
CA GLN A 70 9.61 18.74 -0.55
C GLN A 70 8.89 17.55 0.08
N ALA A 71 8.66 16.48 -0.69
CA ALA A 71 8.03 15.27 -0.22
C ALA A 71 8.72 14.06 -0.84
N TYR A 72 9.09 13.10 0.00
CA TYR A 72 9.72 11.85 -0.40
C TYR A 72 8.81 10.68 -0.10
N SER A 73 8.93 9.59 -0.86
CA SER A 73 8.15 8.37 -0.64
C SER A 73 9.04 7.13 -0.65
N ARG A 74 8.79 6.21 0.31
CA ARG A 74 9.45 4.90 0.39
C ARG A 74 8.36 3.83 0.25
N HIS A 75 8.37 3.12 -0.87
CA HIS A 75 7.31 2.17 -1.22
C HIS A 75 7.62 0.78 -0.68
N TYR A 76 6.99 0.40 0.42
CA TYR A 76 7.17 -0.92 1.04
C TYR A 76 6.52 -2.03 0.25
N VAL A 77 5.31 -1.78 -0.27
CA VAL A 77 4.54 -2.73 -1.07
C VAL A 77 3.87 -1.99 -2.21
N GLU A 78 4.22 -2.36 -3.44
CA GLU A 78 3.64 -1.78 -4.65
C GLU A 78 2.97 -2.86 -5.51
N PRO A 79 2.03 -2.48 -6.38
CA PRO A 79 1.41 -3.43 -7.30
C PRO A 79 2.40 -4.22 -8.15
N LYS A 80 3.49 -3.59 -8.58
CA LYS A 80 4.54 -4.23 -9.39
C LYS A 80 5.31 -5.33 -8.66
N ASP A 81 5.35 -5.29 -7.32
CA ASP A 81 6.06 -6.29 -6.53
C ASP A 81 5.34 -7.64 -6.51
N GLY A 82 4.02 -7.65 -6.77
CA GLY A 82 3.21 -8.85 -6.77
C GLY A 82 3.10 -9.56 -5.42
N ILE A 83 3.40 -8.87 -4.32
CA ILE A 83 3.37 -9.42 -2.95
C ILE A 83 1.95 -9.38 -2.38
N THR A 84 1.20 -8.32 -2.70
CA THR A 84 -0.19 -8.16 -2.30
C THR A 84 -1.06 -7.87 -3.51
N GLN A 85 -2.36 -8.14 -3.37
CA GLN A 85 -3.35 -7.94 -4.43
C GLN A 85 -4.31 -6.80 -4.11
N THR A 86 -4.34 -6.32 -2.88
CA THR A 86 -5.42 -5.44 -2.40
C THR A 86 -4.96 -4.08 -1.93
N PHE A 87 -3.74 -3.97 -1.47
CA PHE A 87 -3.22 -2.71 -0.94
C PHE A 87 -1.82 -2.37 -1.44
N HIS A 88 -1.54 -1.08 -1.43
CA HIS A 88 -0.26 -0.45 -1.64
C HIS A 88 0.13 0.26 -0.34
N LEU A 89 1.35 0.07 0.12
CA LEU A 89 1.86 0.62 1.38
C LEU A 89 3.14 1.39 1.12
N HIS A 90 3.20 2.63 1.59
CA HIS A 90 4.40 3.44 1.54
C HIS A 90 4.48 4.42 2.71
N LEU A 91 5.69 4.82 3.04
CA LEU A 91 5.97 5.92 3.93
C LEU A 91 6.11 7.20 3.11
N GLU A 92 5.51 8.28 3.56
CA GLU A 92 5.77 9.63 3.05
C GLU A 92 6.46 10.46 4.12
N GLU A 93 7.45 11.26 3.69
CA GLU A 93 8.16 12.19 4.54
C GLU A 93 8.15 13.58 3.88
N TYR A 94 7.61 14.55 4.59
CA TYR A 94 7.44 15.92 4.13
C TYR A 94 8.47 16.81 4.82
N GLY A 95 9.27 17.54 4.04
CA GLY A 95 10.17 18.55 4.57
C GLY A 95 9.43 19.70 5.25
N PRO A 96 10.12 20.50 6.08
CA PRO A 96 9.53 21.69 6.69
C PRO A 96 8.90 22.60 5.64
N GLY A 97 7.65 23.04 5.85
CA GLY A 97 6.90 23.84 4.90
C GLY A 97 6.63 23.19 3.54
N GLY A 98 6.99 21.92 3.40
CA GLY A 98 6.86 21.17 2.16
C GLY A 98 5.45 20.73 1.84
N LYS A 99 5.23 20.39 0.57
CA LYS A 99 3.95 19.91 0.07
C LYS A 99 4.13 18.82 -0.98
N SER A 100 3.09 18.01 -1.14
CA SER A 100 3.00 17.03 -2.23
C SER A 100 2.57 17.67 -3.55
N GLN A 101 2.52 16.86 -4.60
CA GLN A 101 1.76 17.17 -5.81
C GLN A 101 0.27 17.27 -5.48
N LYS A 102 -0.48 18.07 -6.24
CA LYS A 102 -1.94 18.05 -6.20
C LYS A 102 -2.47 17.08 -7.23
N HIS A 103 -3.26 16.13 -6.79
CA HIS A 103 -3.79 15.09 -7.69
C HIS A 103 -5.12 14.53 -7.18
N GLY A 104 -5.78 13.78 -8.04
CA GLY A 104 -6.98 13.02 -7.69
C GLY A 104 -6.91 11.61 -8.22
N HIS A 105 -7.55 10.69 -7.52
CA HIS A 105 -7.65 9.28 -7.92
C HIS A 105 -8.94 8.64 -7.41
N VAL A 106 -9.37 7.57 -8.07
CA VAL A 106 -10.61 6.86 -7.71
C VAL A 106 -10.47 6.00 -6.47
N ASN A 107 -9.26 5.54 -6.14
CA ASN A 107 -9.06 4.72 -4.96
C ASN A 107 -8.99 5.55 -3.69
N GLU A 108 -9.37 4.94 -2.58
CA GLU A 108 -9.20 5.53 -1.26
C GLU A 108 -7.76 5.40 -0.75
N ALA A 109 -7.40 6.29 0.18
CA ALA A 109 -6.17 6.22 0.94
C ALA A 109 -6.40 6.59 2.39
N ALA A 110 -5.66 5.96 3.29
CA ALA A 110 -5.55 6.34 4.69
C ALA A 110 -4.11 6.75 4.98
N PHE A 111 -3.96 7.90 5.63
CA PHE A 111 -2.68 8.45 6.08
C PHE A 111 -2.64 8.40 7.59
N TYR A 112 -1.90 7.46 8.16
CA TYR A 112 -1.62 7.45 9.59
C TYR A 112 -0.41 8.31 9.87
N ILE A 113 -0.59 9.39 10.61
CA ILE A 113 0.45 10.37 10.89
C ILE A 113 1.36 9.82 11.99
N LEU A 114 2.59 9.53 11.63
CA LEU A 114 3.60 8.97 12.54
C LEU A 114 4.30 10.07 13.33
N ASP A 115 4.57 11.21 12.69
CA ASP A 115 5.31 12.32 13.28
C ASP A 115 4.94 13.64 12.61
N GLY A 116 5.04 14.73 13.39
CA GLY A 116 4.82 16.08 12.91
C GLY A 116 3.34 16.52 12.89
N GLU A 117 3.12 17.60 12.18
CA GLU A 117 1.81 18.27 12.04
C GLU A 117 1.68 18.88 10.65
N GLY A 118 0.45 18.93 10.16
CA GLY A 118 0.20 19.44 8.84
C GLY A 118 -1.28 19.55 8.53
N TYR A 119 -1.57 19.60 7.26
CA TYR A 119 -2.95 19.60 6.80
C TYR A 119 -3.05 19.02 5.39
N GLU A 120 -4.25 18.64 5.06
CA GLU A 120 -4.64 18.27 3.71
C GLU A 120 -5.68 19.24 3.18
N VAL A 121 -5.67 19.43 1.87
CA VAL A 121 -6.75 20.15 1.18
C VAL A 121 -7.44 19.14 0.28
N HIS A 122 -8.71 18.87 0.55
CA HIS A 122 -9.58 17.97 -0.21
C HIS A 122 -10.70 18.78 -0.87
N ASP A 123 -10.72 18.79 -2.20
CA ASP A 123 -11.71 19.55 -2.99
C ASP A 123 -11.86 21.01 -2.54
N GLY A 124 -10.76 21.63 -2.11
CA GLY A 124 -10.71 23.00 -1.64
C GLY A 124 -10.97 23.21 -0.15
N ILE A 125 -11.28 22.15 0.60
CA ILE A 125 -11.52 22.21 2.06
C ILE A 125 -10.27 21.72 2.80
N ARG A 126 -9.82 22.48 3.78
CA ARG A 126 -8.67 22.16 4.61
C ARG A 126 -9.06 21.29 5.81
N TYR A 127 -8.21 20.27 6.08
CA TYR A 127 -8.30 19.37 7.23
C TYR A 127 -6.93 19.30 7.90
N ASP A 128 -6.84 19.78 9.12
CA ASP A 128 -5.60 19.75 9.91
C ASP A 128 -5.39 18.39 10.57
N TRP A 129 -4.14 17.97 10.71
CA TRP A 129 -3.74 16.72 11.35
C TRP A 129 -2.42 16.87 12.11
N LYS A 130 -2.17 15.98 13.05
CA LYS A 130 -0.95 15.84 13.82
C LYS A 130 -0.62 14.37 14.08
N ALA A 131 0.56 14.11 14.62
CA ALA A 131 0.99 12.76 15.01
C ALA A 131 -0.09 12.03 15.84
N GLY A 132 -0.40 10.79 15.46
CA GLY A 132 -1.45 9.95 16.02
C GLY A 132 -2.81 10.03 15.30
N ASP A 133 -3.03 11.02 14.46
CA ASP A 133 -4.27 11.15 13.68
C ASP A 133 -4.25 10.25 12.44
N ILE A 134 -5.45 10.00 11.88
CA ILE A 134 -5.63 9.37 10.58
C ILE A 134 -6.40 10.35 9.68
N ALA A 135 -5.79 10.71 8.55
CA ALA A 135 -6.46 11.43 7.48
C ALA A 135 -6.96 10.44 6.41
N ILE A 136 -8.16 10.66 5.91
CA ILE A 136 -8.80 9.79 4.91
C ILE A 136 -9.00 10.57 3.62
N VAL A 137 -8.40 10.06 2.54
CA VAL A 137 -8.66 10.53 1.18
C VAL A 137 -9.74 9.65 0.56
N HIS A 138 -10.91 10.23 0.36
CA HIS A 138 -12.04 9.54 -0.26
C HIS A 138 -11.89 9.35 -1.77
N ASN A 139 -12.70 8.47 -2.31
CA ASN A 139 -12.77 8.23 -3.76
C ASN A 139 -13.03 9.54 -4.54
N ASN A 140 -12.33 9.69 -5.66
CA ASN A 140 -12.47 10.82 -6.60
C ASN A 140 -12.16 12.20 -5.99
N CYS A 141 -11.54 12.27 -4.85
CA CYS A 141 -11.13 13.51 -4.21
C CYS A 141 -9.87 14.08 -4.88
N VAL A 142 -9.89 15.36 -5.22
CA VAL A 142 -8.67 16.10 -5.58
C VAL A 142 -8.04 16.64 -4.30
N HIS A 143 -6.82 16.23 -4.02
CA HIS A 143 -6.17 16.50 -2.74
C HIS A 143 -4.69 16.89 -2.88
N GLN A 144 -4.20 17.50 -1.81
CA GLN A 144 -2.79 17.85 -1.63
C GLN A 144 -2.44 17.84 -0.15
N HIS A 145 -1.24 17.38 0.19
CA HIS A 145 -0.74 17.27 1.56
C HIS A 145 0.29 18.36 1.84
N PHE A 146 0.31 18.90 3.06
CA PHE A 146 1.16 20.00 3.48
C PHE A 146 1.73 19.73 4.87
N ASN A 147 3.02 19.96 5.05
CA ASN A 147 3.64 20.07 6.37
C ASN A 147 3.45 21.51 6.88
N ALA A 148 2.80 21.67 8.02
CA ALA A 148 2.53 23.00 8.61
C ALA A 148 3.74 23.56 9.39
N SER A 149 4.70 22.71 9.78
CA SER A 149 5.89 23.13 10.48
C SER A 149 6.91 23.77 9.55
N ALA A 150 7.41 24.93 9.87
CA ALA A 150 8.50 25.58 9.14
C ALA A 150 9.89 25.01 9.49
N THR A 151 10.00 24.17 10.52
CA THR A 151 11.29 23.72 11.06
C THR A 151 11.45 22.21 11.21
N ARG A 152 10.33 21.47 11.27
CA ARG A 152 10.33 20.02 11.48
C ARG A 152 9.71 19.28 10.32
N PRO A 153 10.26 18.13 9.91
CA PRO A 153 9.60 17.26 8.95
C PRO A 153 8.33 16.63 9.56
N ALA A 154 7.47 16.09 8.68
CA ALA A 154 6.33 15.29 9.06
C ALA A 154 6.36 13.96 8.31
N ARG A 155 5.79 12.91 8.92
CA ARG A 155 5.76 11.55 8.38
C ARG A 155 4.38 10.95 8.44
N ALA A 156 4.02 10.22 7.40
CA ALA A 156 2.79 9.45 7.36
C ALA A 156 3.01 8.07 6.75
N LEU A 157 2.41 7.05 7.36
CA LEU A 157 2.25 5.75 6.73
C LEU A 157 0.97 5.76 5.90
N VAL A 158 1.11 5.47 4.61
CA VAL A 158 0.02 5.57 3.65
C VAL A 158 -0.39 4.19 3.16
N ILE A 159 -1.67 3.88 3.30
CA ILE A 159 -2.29 2.65 2.82
C ILE A 159 -3.28 3.03 1.73
N LYS A 160 -3.15 2.45 0.54
CA LYS A 160 -4.01 2.72 -0.62
C LYS A 160 -4.63 1.43 -1.16
N THR A 161 -5.89 1.50 -1.56
CA THR A 161 -6.59 0.38 -2.24
C THR A 161 -6.32 0.35 -3.75
N LYS A 162 -5.32 1.07 -4.21
CA LYS A 162 -4.93 1.21 -5.61
C LYS A 162 -4.84 -0.13 -6.38
N PRO A 163 -4.24 -1.22 -5.85
CA PRO A 163 -4.13 -2.49 -6.56
C PRO A 163 -5.49 -3.10 -6.93
N MET A 164 -6.51 -2.94 -6.08
CA MET A 164 -7.86 -3.43 -6.39
C MET A 164 -8.44 -2.76 -7.62
N TYR A 165 -8.31 -1.43 -7.71
CA TYR A 165 -8.79 -0.67 -8.87
C TYR A 165 -8.00 -0.98 -10.13
N MET A 166 -6.70 -1.22 -10.00
CA MET A 166 -5.85 -1.69 -11.12
C MET A 166 -6.33 -3.05 -11.62
N PHE A 167 -6.57 -3.99 -10.71
CA PHE A 167 -7.05 -5.33 -11.06
C PHE A 167 -8.41 -5.31 -11.79
N MET A 168 -9.30 -4.41 -11.39
CA MET A 168 -10.60 -4.22 -12.03
C MET A 168 -10.54 -3.38 -13.32
N ASN A 169 -9.37 -2.91 -13.74
CA ASN A 169 -9.19 -1.93 -14.83
C ASN A 169 -9.99 -0.63 -14.62
N MET A 170 -10.16 -0.23 -13.38
CA MET A 170 -10.93 0.95 -12.97
C MET A 170 -10.07 2.03 -12.32
N LEU A 171 -8.74 1.93 -12.46
CA LEU A 171 -7.85 2.94 -11.91
C LEU A 171 -7.83 4.18 -12.79
N PHE A 172 -8.42 5.26 -12.29
CA PHE A 172 -8.32 6.59 -12.86
C PHE A 172 -7.59 7.50 -11.89
N GLN A 173 -6.63 8.24 -12.39
CA GLN A 173 -5.90 9.24 -11.63
C GLN A 173 -5.50 10.40 -12.54
N LYS A 174 -5.43 11.59 -11.95
CA LYS A 174 -5.01 12.81 -12.67
C LYS A 174 -4.15 13.68 -11.77
N GLN A 175 -3.01 14.06 -12.28
CA GLN A 175 -2.20 15.12 -11.67
C GLN A 175 -2.78 16.47 -12.07
N VAL A 176 -3.04 17.33 -11.08
CA VAL A 176 -3.59 18.69 -11.27
C VAL A 176 -2.45 19.71 -11.20
N GLU A 177 -1.58 19.59 -10.20
CA GLU A 177 -0.35 20.37 -10.10
C GLU A 177 0.83 19.40 -9.91
N PRO A 178 1.96 19.66 -10.56
CA PRO A 178 3.15 18.85 -10.41
C PRO A 178 3.70 18.95 -8.98
N ARG A 179 4.53 17.99 -8.62
CA ARG A 179 5.36 18.06 -7.43
C ARG A 179 6.28 19.27 -7.52
N PRO A 180 6.49 20.03 -6.42
CA PRO A 180 7.50 21.07 -6.40
C PRO A 180 8.88 20.55 -6.81
N SER A 181 9.56 21.25 -7.70
CA SER A 181 10.92 20.90 -8.15
C SER A 181 12.02 21.51 -7.28
N GLU A 182 11.67 22.49 -6.45
CA GLU A 182 12.57 23.17 -5.54
C GLU A 182 12.21 22.86 -4.08
N PRO A 183 13.20 22.87 -3.17
CA PRO A 183 12.93 22.81 -1.73
C PRO A 183 11.97 23.90 -1.27
N ALA A 184 11.29 23.69 -0.16
CA ALA A 184 10.56 24.76 0.49
C ALA A 184 11.55 25.82 1.04
N PRO A 185 11.20 27.11 1.03
CA PRO A 185 12.07 28.17 1.52
C PRO A 185 12.52 27.92 2.97
N GLY A 186 13.82 27.93 3.23
CA GLY A 186 14.42 27.64 4.53
C GLY A 186 14.59 26.16 4.84
N ALA A 187 14.21 25.28 3.92
CA ALA A 187 14.34 23.82 4.08
C ALA A 187 15.24 23.18 2.99
N GLU A 188 16.18 23.94 2.44
CA GLU A 188 17.12 23.47 1.41
C GLU A 188 18.05 22.36 1.90
N TRP A 189 18.19 22.24 3.22
CA TRP A 189 18.97 21.20 3.90
C TRP A 189 18.22 19.87 4.00
N PHE A 190 16.89 19.86 3.82
CA PHE A 190 16.08 18.69 4.05
C PHE A 190 16.32 17.59 3.03
N LYS A 191 16.54 16.40 3.54
CA LYS A 191 16.55 15.14 2.76
C LYS A 191 15.82 14.09 3.59
N ALA A 192 15.13 13.19 2.91
CA ALA A 192 14.51 12.05 3.60
C ALA A 192 15.57 11.24 4.34
N ARG A 193 15.21 10.76 5.52
CA ARG A 193 16.11 9.92 6.33
C ARG A 193 16.26 8.55 5.70
N GLU A 194 17.50 8.17 5.42
CA GLU A 194 17.84 6.82 4.97
C GLU A 194 18.57 6.09 6.11
N GLY A 195 18.14 4.86 6.44
CA GLY A 195 18.85 4.01 7.40
C GLY A 195 17.95 3.27 8.38
N GLU A 196 18.59 2.57 9.32
CA GLU A 196 17.92 1.76 10.35
C GLU A 196 17.29 2.61 11.48
N ASP A 197 17.75 3.84 11.65
CA ASP A 197 17.34 4.76 12.73
C ASP A 197 15.99 5.45 12.48
N ASP A 198 15.31 5.09 11.39
CA ASP A 198 14.04 5.73 10.99
C ASP A 198 12.92 5.64 12.05
N PHE A 199 13.03 4.73 13.00
CA PHE A 199 11.99 4.45 14.01
C PHE A 199 12.48 4.54 15.46
N ASN A 200 13.75 4.84 15.69
CA ASN A 200 14.23 5.09 17.03
C ASN A 200 13.86 6.52 17.42
N HIS A 201 12.71 6.66 18.06
CA HIS A 201 12.43 7.82 18.86
C HIS A 201 13.24 7.70 20.13
N GLU A 202 14.34 8.44 20.24
CA GLU A 202 14.82 8.84 21.55
C GLU A 202 13.72 9.75 22.11
N SER A 203 12.94 9.19 23.01
CA SER A 203 12.06 9.96 23.87
C SER A 203 12.94 10.67 24.89
N ASP A 204 13.27 11.92 24.62
CA ASP A 204 13.70 12.87 25.63
C ASP A 204 12.51 13.49 26.33
#